data_a8815385a6c2dd561706509acd89e1ac
#
_entry.id   a8815385a6c2dd561706509acd89e1ac
#
_cell.length_a   1.000
_cell.length_b   1.000
_cell.length_c   1.000
_cell.angle_alpha   90.00
_cell.angle_beta   90.00
_cell.angle_gamma   90.00
#
_symmetry.space_group_name_H-M   'P 1'
#
loop_
_entity.id
_entity.type
_entity.pdbx_description
1 polymer ?
#
loop_
_entity_poly.entity_id
_entity_poly.type
_entity_poly.pdbx_seq_one_letter_code
_entity_poly.pdbx_strand_id
1 'polypeptide(L)'
;MLAYLRRHFGARRTGGHGGLEIMRHIGPGLLVTVGFIDPGNWASNMAAGSEFGYSLLWVVTLSTLMLIVLQHNAAHLGIATGMCLAEATTRHLPRPVGRVLLGTAYLACIATAMAEVLGGAIALQMLFGLPLRAGCLIVAAASMAMLLT
;
A
#
# COMPACT_ATOMS: atom_id res chain seq x y z
N MET A 1 22.54 19.05 -12.89
CA MET A 1 21.87 17.81 -12.48
C MET A 1 22.71 16.98 -11.51
N LEU A 2 23.95 16.60 -11.84
CA LEU A 2 24.87 15.87 -10.92
C LEU A 2 25.23 16.65 -9.64
N ALA A 3 25.36 17.97 -9.69
CA ALA A 3 25.65 18.82 -8.52
C ALA A 3 24.45 18.92 -7.55
N TYR A 4 23.22 18.82 -8.04
CA TYR A 4 22.00 18.79 -7.23
C TYR A 4 21.88 17.47 -6.47
N LEU A 5 22.15 16.34 -7.14
CA LEU A 5 22.17 15.03 -6.52
C LEU A 5 23.28 14.90 -5.46
N ARG A 6 24.44 15.49 -5.69
CA ARG A 6 25.54 15.51 -4.71
C ARG A 6 25.22 16.31 -3.44
N ARG A 7 24.40 17.35 -3.53
CA ARG A 7 23.95 18.14 -2.37
C ARG A 7 22.86 17.45 -1.52
N HIS A 8 22.02 16.65 -2.14
CA HIS A 8 20.92 15.98 -1.44
C HIS A 8 21.27 14.55 -0.99
N PHE A 9 22.15 13.87 -1.72
CA PHE A 9 22.68 12.56 -1.36
C PHE A 9 24.12 12.58 -0.87
N GLY A 10 24.66 13.77 -0.58
CA GLY A 10 25.96 13.94 0.04
C GLY A 10 25.98 13.23 1.38
N ALA A 11 26.50 12.01 1.37
CA ALA A 11 26.69 11.14 2.49
C ALA A 11 27.28 11.91 3.68
N ARG A 12 26.48 12.15 4.71
CA ARG A 12 27.01 12.24 6.07
C ARG A 12 27.56 10.84 6.40
N ARG A 13 28.83 10.64 6.08
CA ARG A 13 29.64 9.60 6.70
C ARG A 13 29.74 9.94 8.19
N THR A 14 28.77 9.55 8.97
CA THR A 14 28.91 9.43 10.41
C THR A 14 29.36 8.00 10.68
N GLY A 15 30.64 7.89 11.06
CA GLY A 15 31.23 6.62 11.44
C GLY A 15 30.51 5.98 12.60
N GLY A 16 30.38 4.66 12.53
CA GLY A 16 30.21 3.77 13.64
C GLY A 16 28.85 3.78 14.33
N HIS A 17 27.96 2.97 13.85
CA HIS A 17 26.86 2.25 14.55
C HIS A 17 25.95 1.61 13.50
N GLY A 18 26.48 0.68 12.71
CA GLY A 18 25.77 0.06 11.58
C GLY A 18 24.43 -0.64 11.93
N GLY A 19 24.20 -1.02 13.18
CA GLY A 19 22.95 -1.62 13.62
C GLY A 19 21.80 -0.61 13.80
N LEU A 20 22.08 0.56 14.34
CA LEU A 20 21.10 1.63 14.58
C LEU A 20 20.68 2.34 13.26
N GLU A 21 21.60 2.41 12.31
CA GLU A 21 21.31 2.98 10.99
C GLU A 21 20.39 2.07 10.17
N ILE A 22 20.54 0.76 10.28
CA ILE A 22 19.63 -0.23 9.71
C ILE A 22 18.22 -0.09 10.33
N MET A 23 18.11 0.04 11.64
CA MET A 23 16.82 0.24 12.32
C MET A 23 16.10 1.51 11.86
N ARG A 24 16.82 2.57 11.56
CA ARG A 24 16.26 3.82 11.04
C ARG A 24 15.66 3.66 9.64
N HIS A 25 16.18 2.74 8.82
CA HIS A 25 15.65 2.43 7.50
C HIS A 25 14.60 1.33 7.52
N ILE A 26 14.63 0.45 8.52
CA ILE A 26 13.62 -0.60 8.73
C ILE A 26 12.28 0.01 9.16
N GLY A 27 12.26 1.09 9.94
CA GLY A 27 11.04 1.73 10.41
C GLY A 27 10.01 2.06 9.32
N PRO A 28 10.39 2.81 8.28
CA PRO A 28 9.48 3.07 7.16
C PRO A 28 9.06 1.81 6.39
N GLY A 29 9.96 0.84 6.21
CA GLY A 29 9.67 -0.44 5.58
C GLY A 29 8.68 -1.29 6.39
N LEU A 30 8.81 -1.31 7.71
CA LEU A 30 7.86 -1.96 8.61
C LEU A 30 6.48 -1.31 8.56
N LEU A 31 6.41 0.02 8.56
CA LEU A 31 5.14 0.76 8.45
C LEU A 31 4.41 0.42 7.14
N VAL A 32 5.14 0.37 6.03
CA VAL A 32 4.57 -0.04 4.73
C VAL A 32 4.10 -1.49 4.79
N THR A 33 4.89 -2.40 5.38
CA THR A 33 4.53 -3.81 5.50
C THR A 33 3.27 -4.00 6.36
N VAL A 34 3.16 -3.28 7.47
CA VAL A 34 1.97 -3.31 8.33
C VAL A 34 0.75 -2.72 7.60
N GLY A 35 0.94 -1.67 6.79
CA GLY A 35 -0.12 -1.09 5.96
C GLY A 35 -0.68 -2.05 4.89
N PHE A 36 0.08 -3.08 4.49
CA PHE A 36 -0.39 -4.14 3.61
C PHE A 36 -1.21 -5.24 4.32
N ILE A 37 -1.24 -5.25 5.64
CA ILE A 37 -2.07 -6.19 6.42
C ILE A 37 -3.50 -5.66 6.41
N ASP A 38 -4.24 -6.03 5.37
CA ASP A 38 -5.62 -5.64 5.17
C ASP A 38 -6.56 -6.74 5.68
N PRO A 39 -7.42 -6.45 6.67
CA PRO A 39 -8.40 -7.42 7.18
C PRO A 39 -9.36 -7.96 6.12
N GLY A 40 -9.69 -7.16 5.09
CA GLY A 40 -10.52 -7.58 3.96
C GLY A 40 -9.85 -8.67 3.13
N ASN A 41 -8.56 -8.55 2.86
CA ASN A 41 -7.77 -9.56 2.17
C ASN A 41 -7.68 -10.86 2.97
N TRP A 42 -7.59 -10.78 4.30
CA TRP A 42 -7.57 -11.96 5.15
C TRP A 42 -8.88 -12.74 5.06
N ALA A 43 -10.01 -12.05 5.13
CA ALA A 43 -11.32 -12.69 5.03
C ALA A 43 -11.50 -13.40 3.68
N SER A 44 -11.13 -12.76 2.57
CA SER A 44 -11.22 -13.34 1.23
C SER A 44 -10.24 -14.50 1.03
N ASN A 45 -9.02 -14.40 1.57
CA ASN A 45 -8.04 -15.49 1.52
C ASN A 45 -8.48 -16.72 2.33
N MET A 46 -9.07 -16.51 3.50
CA MET A 46 -9.62 -17.59 4.33
C MET A 46 -10.82 -18.25 3.63
N ALA A 47 -11.73 -17.47 3.04
CA ALA A 47 -12.85 -17.99 2.27
C ALA A 47 -12.37 -18.82 1.06
N ALA A 48 -11.44 -18.27 0.28
CA ALA A 48 -10.85 -18.97 -0.85
C ALA A 48 -10.13 -20.26 -0.43
N GLY A 49 -9.37 -20.23 0.67
CA GLY A 49 -8.69 -21.42 1.21
C GLY A 49 -9.67 -22.49 1.69
N SER A 50 -10.79 -22.10 2.30
CA SER A 50 -11.82 -23.03 2.77
C SER A 50 -12.60 -23.70 1.62
N GLU A 51 -12.79 -22.98 0.50
CA GLU A 51 -13.56 -23.47 -0.65
C GLU A 51 -12.68 -24.25 -1.64
N PHE A 52 -11.49 -23.75 -1.93
CA PHE A 52 -10.60 -24.30 -2.97
C PHE A 52 -9.37 -25.03 -2.44
N GLY A 53 -9.17 -25.05 -1.12
CA GLY A 53 -7.98 -25.67 -0.52
C GLY A 53 -6.68 -25.06 -1.08
N TYR A 54 -5.77 -25.93 -1.49
CA TYR A 54 -4.46 -25.52 -2.02
C TYR A 54 -4.44 -25.24 -3.53
N SER A 55 -5.56 -25.43 -4.22
CA SER A 55 -5.61 -25.29 -5.70
C SER A 55 -5.30 -23.86 -6.19
N LEU A 56 -5.43 -22.83 -5.35
CA LEU A 56 -5.14 -21.44 -5.69
C LEU A 56 -3.72 -20.98 -5.33
N LEU A 57 -2.85 -21.84 -4.78
CA LEU A 57 -1.48 -21.44 -4.40
C LEU A 57 -0.66 -20.91 -5.58
N TRP A 58 -0.85 -21.46 -6.77
CA TRP A 58 -0.17 -20.99 -7.96
C TRP A 58 -0.57 -19.55 -8.31
N VAL A 59 -1.84 -19.17 -8.09
CA VAL A 59 -2.33 -17.79 -8.31
C VAL A 59 -1.65 -16.85 -7.35
N VAL A 60 -1.54 -17.22 -6.06
CA VAL A 60 -0.85 -16.41 -5.04
C VAL A 60 0.62 -16.23 -5.41
N THR A 61 1.30 -17.31 -5.84
CA THR A 61 2.69 -17.25 -6.26
C THR A 61 2.87 -16.32 -7.46
N LEU A 62 2.02 -16.47 -8.49
CA LEU A 62 2.07 -15.62 -9.68
C LEU A 62 1.79 -14.16 -9.34
N SER A 63 0.78 -13.88 -8.52
CA SER A 63 0.45 -12.53 -8.07
C SER A 63 1.60 -11.88 -7.30
N THR A 64 2.28 -12.64 -6.44
CA THR A 64 3.44 -12.17 -5.69
C THR A 64 4.60 -11.81 -6.62
N LEU A 65 4.88 -12.64 -7.61
CA LEU A 65 5.92 -12.35 -8.62
C LEU A 65 5.59 -11.09 -9.42
N MET A 66 4.33 -10.95 -9.86
CA MET A 66 3.86 -9.74 -10.55
C MET A 66 3.99 -8.50 -9.67
N LEU A 67 3.61 -8.60 -8.40
CA LEU A 67 3.71 -7.51 -7.43
C LEU A 67 5.18 -7.04 -7.28
N ILE A 68 6.11 -7.96 -7.12
CA ILE A 68 7.55 -7.64 -7.01
C ILE A 68 8.03 -6.88 -8.25
N VAL A 69 7.69 -7.35 -9.45
CA VAL A 69 8.09 -6.69 -10.71
C VAL A 69 7.47 -5.30 -10.83
N LEU A 70 6.18 -5.15 -10.54
CA LEU A 70 5.48 -3.88 -10.66
C LEU A 70 5.97 -2.86 -9.64
N GLN A 71 6.16 -3.26 -8.39
CA GLN A 71 6.69 -2.37 -7.34
C GLN A 71 8.13 -1.95 -7.63
N HIS A 72 8.96 -2.88 -8.09
CA HIS A 72 10.33 -2.58 -8.48
C HIS A 72 10.39 -1.53 -9.60
N ASN A 73 9.57 -1.71 -10.64
CA ASN A 73 9.50 -0.75 -11.76
C ASN A 73 8.96 0.62 -11.31
N ALA A 74 7.95 0.65 -10.44
CA ALA A 74 7.42 1.90 -9.90
C ALA A 74 8.46 2.64 -9.04
N ALA A 75 9.22 1.91 -8.21
CA ALA A 75 10.32 2.48 -7.44
C ALA A 75 11.44 3.03 -8.33
N HIS A 76 11.84 2.30 -9.36
CA HIS A 76 12.82 2.75 -10.35
C HIS A 76 12.36 4.01 -11.08
N LEU A 77 11.09 4.08 -11.48
CA LEU A 77 10.52 5.29 -12.09
C LEU A 77 10.67 6.49 -11.16
N GLY A 78 10.30 6.33 -9.89
CA GLY A 78 10.43 7.39 -8.88
C GLY A 78 11.87 7.85 -8.68
N ILE A 79 12.81 6.91 -8.59
CA ILE A 79 14.25 7.22 -8.41
C ILE A 79 14.83 7.91 -9.65
N ALA A 80 14.50 7.43 -10.85
CA ALA A 80 15.06 7.93 -12.10
C ALA A 80 14.48 9.29 -12.51
N THR A 81 13.19 9.52 -12.28
CA THR A 81 12.47 10.70 -12.79
C THR A 81 12.11 11.71 -11.71
N GLY A 82 12.11 11.32 -10.44
CA GLY A 82 11.59 12.14 -9.33
C GLY A 82 10.07 12.30 -9.35
N MET A 83 9.35 11.58 -10.22
CA MET A 83 7.90 11.67 -10.40
C MET A 83 7.22 10.42 -9.83
N CYS A 84 6.02 10.59 -9.25
CA CYS A 84 5.18 9.46 -8.93
C CYS A 84 4.51 8.89 -10.20
N LEU A 85 3.99 7.66 -10.11
CA LEU A 85 3.37 6.98 -11.25
C LEU A 85 2.20 7.78 -11.85
N ALA A 86 1.38 8.41 -11.03
CA ALA A 86 0.26 9.25 -11.47
C ALA A 86 0.74 10.49 -12.25
N GLU A 87 1.80 11.13 -11.76
CA GLU A 87 2.41 12.30 -12.42
C GLU A 87 3.05 11.91 -13.76
N ALA A 88 3.80 10.80 -13.80
CA ALA A 88 4.36 10.27 -15.03
C ALA A 88 3.28 9.91 -16.06
N THR A 89 2.16 9.33 -15.61
CA THR A 89 1.01 9.00 -16.44
C THR A 89 0.41 10.26 -17.10
N THR A 90 0.21 11.32 -16.31
CA THR A 90 -0.37 12.57 -16.84
C THR A 90 0.57 13.30 -17.80
N ARG A 91 1.86 13.17 -17.61
CA ARG A 91 2.88 13.89 -18.39
C ARG A 91 3.24 13.21 -19.71
N HIS A 92 3.23 11.88 -19.74
CA HIS A 92 3.72 11.10 -20.89
C HIS A 92 2.61 10.46 -21.72
N LEU A 93 1.39 10.32 -21.19
CA LEU A 93 0.29 9.72 -21.92
C LEU A 93 -0.66 10.76 -22.51
N PRO A 94 -1.32 10.46 -23.64
CA PRO A 94 -2.38 11.30 -24.20
C PRO A 94 -3.47 11.56 -23.15
N ARG A 95 -3.97 12.80 -23.12
CA ARG A 95 -4.97 13.24 -22.13
C ARG A 95 -6.16 12.28 -21.91
N PRO A 96 -6.78 11.67 -22.95
CA PRO A 96 -7.91 10.76 -22.72
C PRO A 96 -7.46 9.48 -22.01
N VAL A 97 -6.32 8.90 -22.38
CA VAL A 97 -5.78 7.68 -21.77
C VAL A 97 -5.38 7.93 -20.33
N GLY A 98 -4.66 9.01 -20.05
CA GLY A 98 -4.27 9.39 -18.70
C GLY A 98 -5.47 9.59 -17.79
N ARG A 99 -6.55 10.25 -18.25
CA ARG A 99 -7.78 10.42 -17.47
C ARG A 99 -8.50 9.12 -17.16
N VAL A 100 -8.58 8.19 -18.12
CA VAL A 100 -9.19 6.87 -17.89
C VAL A 100 -8.38 6.08 -16.86
N LEU A 101 -7.05 6.02 -17.02
CA LEU A 101 -6.17 5.31 -16.08
C LEU A 101 -6.24 5.87 -14.66
N LEU A 102 -6.20 7.20 -14.52
CA LEU A 102 -6.33 7.83 -13.21
C LEU A 102 -7.72 7.65 -12.61
N GLY A 103 -8.76 7.69 -13.45
CA GLY A 103 -10.13 7.41 -13.01
C GLY A 103 -10.30 5.99 -12.48
N THR A 104 -9.76 4.99 -13.17
CA THR A 104 -9.78 3.60 -12.69
C THR A 104 -8.96 3.41 -11.41
N ALA A 105 -7.79 4.05 -11.32
CA ALA A 105 -6.98 4.03 -10.11
C ALA A 105 -7.72 4.68 -8.92
N TYR A 106 -8.41 5.80 -9.15
CA TYR A 106 -9.20 6.46 -8.12
C TYR A 106 -10.37 5.59 -7.63
N LEU A 107 -11.09 4.94 -8.56
CA LEU A 107 -12.14 3.98 -8.20
C LEU A 107 -11.60 2.78 -7.42
N ALA A 108 -10.43 2.27 -7.80
CA ALA A 108 -9.75 1.20 -7.07
C ALA A 108 -9.40 1.64 -5.63
N CYS A 109 -8.88 2.84 -5.44
CA CYS A 109 -8.60 3.38 -4.10
C CYS A 109 -9.86 3.49 -3.24
N ILE A 110 -10.99 3.94 -3.82
CA ILE A 110 -12.27 3.99 -3.09
C ILE A 110 -12.71 2.58 -2.69
N ALA A 111 -12.64 1.62 -3.61
CA ALA A 111 -13.03 0.24 -3.32
C ALA A 111 -12.16 -0.38 -2.22
N THR A 112 -10.85 -0.14 -2.25
CA THR A 112 -9.92 -0.59 -1.21
C THR A 112 -10.25 0.03 0.15
N ALA A 113 -10.47 1.34 0.20
CA ALA A 113 -10.84 2.03 1.44
C ALA A 113 -12.15 1.49 2.04
N MET A 114 -13.13 1.18 1.20
CA MET A 114 -14.38 0.54 1.65
C MET A 114 -14.13 -0.87 2.21
N ALA A 115 -13.26 -1.65 1.57
CA ALA A 115 -12.88 -2.99 2.04
C ALA A 115 -12.17 -2.93 3.40
N GLU A 116 -11.27 -1.97 3.59
CA GLU A 116 -10.55 -1.76 4.86
C GLU A 116 -11.50 -1.40 6.01
N VAL A 117 -12.44 -0.47 5.78
CA VAL A 117 -13.46 -0.11 6.77
C VAL A 117 -14.32 -1.31 7.13
N LEU A 118 -14.74 -2.10 6.15
CA LEU A 118 -15.52 -3.30 6.38
C LEU A 118 -14.74 -4.36 7.15
N GLY A 119 -13.47 -4.59 6.78
CA GLY A 119 -12.58 -5.52 7.47
C GLY A 119 -12.38 -5.14 8.94
N GLY A 120 -12.13 -3.87 9.23
CA GLY A 120 -12.04 -3.34 10.60
C GLY A 120 -13.35 -3.51 11.39
N ALA A 121 -14.50 -3.30 10.74
CA ALA A 121 -15.81 -3.48 11.37
C ALA A 121 -16.10 -4.95 11.70
N ILE A 122 -15.70 -5.88 10.82
CA ILE A 122 -15.81 -7.35 11.08
C ILE A 122 -14.92 -7.72 12.27
N ALA A 123 -13.70 -7.20 12.35
CA ALA A 123 -12.83 -7.43 13.50
C ALA A 123 -13.45 -6.94 14.82
N LEU A 124 -14.05 -5.75 14.83
CA LEU A 124 -14.76 -5.23 16.00
C LEU A 124 -15.99 -6.07 16.36
N GLN A 125 -16.71 -6.57 15.37
CA GLN A 125 -17.83 -7.49 15.59
C GLN A 125 -17.36 -8.79 16.23
N MET A 126 -16.26 -9.38 15.75
CA MET A 126 -15.72 -10.64 16.28
C MET A 126 -15.16 -10.49 17.71
N LEU A 127 -14.51 -9.36 18.01
CA LEU A 127 -13.87 -9.12 19.31
C LEU A 127 -14.84 -8.63 20.37
N PHE A 128 -15.77 -7.75 20.01
CA PHE A 128 -16.64 -7.04 20.96
C PHE A 128 -18.13 -7.33 20.78
N GLY A 129 -18.51 -8.14 19.78
CA GLY A 129 -19.92 -8.42 19.48
C GLY A 129 -20.69 -7.20 18.95
N LEU A 130 -20.00 -6.17 18.49
CA LEU A 130 -20.64 -4.95 18.00
C LEU A 130 -21.37 -5.20 16.68
N PRO A 131 -22.55 -4.60 16.45
CA PRO A 131 -23.22 -4.72 15.17
C PRO A 131 -22.37 -4.09 14.06
N LEU A 132 -22.33 -4.73 12.90
CA LEU A 132 -21.45 -4.35 11.78
C LEU A 132 -21.57 -2.87 11.40
N ARG A 133 -22.81 -2.33 11.45
CA ARG A 133 -23.04 -0.89 11.15
C ARG A 133 -22.34 0.04 12.11
N ALA A 134 -22.35 -0.26 13.40
CA ALA A 134 -21.65 0.51 14.42
C ALA A 134 -20.13 0.38 14.25
N GLY A 135 -19.64 -0.84 13.95
CA GLY A 135 -18.23 -1.08 13.64
C GLY A 135 -17.73 -0.23 12.47
N CYS A 136 -18.48 -0.19 11.35
CA CYS A 136 -18.12 0.64 10.19
C CYS A 136 -18.05 2.12 10.55
N LEU A 137 -18.99 2.65 11.33
CA LEU A 137 -18.95 4.05 11.76
C LEU A 137 -17.76 4.36 12.65
N ILE A 138 -17.43 3.48 13.59
CA ILE A 138 -16.28 3.64 14.49
C ILE A 138 -14.97 3.64 13.69
N VAL A 139 -14.79 2.66 12.81
CA VAL A 139 -13.57 2.55 11.98
C VAL A 139 -13.43 3.76 11.05
N ALA A 140 -14.51 4.15 10.38
CA ALA A 140 -14.49 5.32 9.50
C ALA A 140 -14.18 6.62 10.27
N ALA A 141 -14.78 6.81 11.45
CA ALA A 141 -14.52 7.98 12.30
C ALA A 141 -13.06 7.98 12.81
N ALA A 142 -12.54 6.84 13.24
CA ALA A 142 -11.16 6.70 13.69
C ALA A 142 -10.16 6.99 12.55
N SER A 143 -10.40 6.44 11.36
CA SER A 143 -9.57 6.70 10.18
C SER A 143 -9.58 8.18 9.79
N MET A 144 -10.76 8.82 9.83
CA MET A 144 -10.88 10.25 9.56
C MET A 144 -10.15 11.10 10.61
N ALA A 145 -10.26 10.74 11.88
CA ALA A 145 -9.56 11.44 12.96
C ALA A 145 -8.04 11.33 12.81
N MET A 146 -7.52 10.15 12.46
CA MET A 146 -6.08 9.96 12.20
C MET A 146 -5.58 10.73 10.96
N LEU A 147 -6.44 10.97 9.99
CA LEU A 147 -6.08 11.74 8.79
C LEU A 147 -5.99 13.24 9.07
N LEU A 148 -6.69 13.73 10.11
CA LEU A 148 -6.75 15.14 10.49
C LEU A 148 -5.69 15.57 11.52
N THR A 149 -4.96 14.60 12.10
CA THR A 149 -3.85 14.83 13.06
C THR A 149 -2.50 14.71 12.38
#